data_bd5f11314ad04a0405bf0bc9e9d85cdb
#
_entry.id   bd5f11314ad04a0405bf0bc9e9d85cdb
#
_cell.length_a   1.000
_cell.length_b   1.000
_cell.length_c   1.000
_cell.angle_alpha   90.00
_cell.angle_beta   90.00
_cell.angle_gamma   90.00
#
_symmetry.space_group_name_H-M   'P 1'
#
loop_
_entity.id
_entity.type
_entity.pdbx_description
1 polymer ?
#
loop_
_entity_poly.entity_id
_entity_poly.type
_entity_poly.pdbx_seq_one_letter_code
_entity_poly.pdbx_strand_id
1 'polypeptide(L)'
;MEHTKEKLSALVREMQTATTYNKGVYILNIEFFLDKYSNEMFRAGAFFYILVETGTAEFVIDCHSYIVGKGDMLLVAPRMSVKLMKKSSDFGTCGLCMEPFFFDSLSIGNYVYKRLYNSSHTTYVLRLEDSDTVHIRKTLDLMSHYLTSDHPEEMAGSLVNFLLLQITEIFHSQNVHPAGRVKHSDALFRLFRKLLAEN
;
A
#
# COMPACT_ATOMS: atom_id res chain seq x y z
N MET A 1 11.90 17.81 -4.72
CA MET A 1 10.51 17.39 -4.50
C MET A 1 9.66 17.39 -5.77
N GLU A 2 9.85 18.31 -6.70
CA GLU A 2 9.13 18.34 -7.98
C GLU A 2 9.39 17.13 -8.88
N HIS A 3 10.63 16.68 -8.98
CA HIS A 3 11.02 15.51 -9.82
C HIS A 3 10.35 14.19 -9.44
N THR A 4 9.88 14.02 -8.19
CA THR A 4 9.20 12.81 -7.74
C THR A 4 7.71 12.84 -8.11
N LYS A 5 7.08 14.03 -8.10
CA LYS A 5 5.69 14.23 -8.55
C LYS A 5 5.53 13.96 -10.04
N GLU A 6 6.45 14.43 -10.86
CA GLU A 6 6.45 14.16 -12.30
C GLU A 6 6.61 12.67 -12.62
N LYS A 7 7.45 11.96 -11.88
CA LYS A 7 7.65 10.51 -12.07
C LYS A 7 6.41 9.70 -11.73
N LEU A 8 5.73 9.99 -10.61
CA LEU A 8 4.53 9.23 -10.23
C LEU A 8 3.35 9.55 -11.17
N SER A 9 3.13 10.82 -11.50
CA SER A 9 2.07 11.21 -12.43
C SER A 9 2.33 10.69 -13.86
N ALA A 10 3.58 10.64 -14.31
CA ALA A 10 3.96 10.02 -15.58
C ALA A 10 3.72 8.50 -15.53
N LEU A 11 4.08 7.85 -14.42
CA LEU A 11 3.90 6.43 -14.20
C LEU A 11 2.42 6.03 -14.19
N VAL A 12 1.57 6.81 -13.50
CA VAL A 12 0.12 6.59 -13.46
C VAL A 12 -0.52 6.83 -14.83
N ARG A 13 -0.02 7.80 -15.62
CA ARG A 13 -0.48 8.01 -17.00
C ARG A 13 -0.12 6.86 -17.94
N GLU A 14 1.00 6.18 -17.70
CA GLU A 14 1.38 4.96 -18.43
C GLU A 14 0.52 3.75 -18.03
N MET A 15 -0.05 3.75 -16.82
CA MET A 15 -1.00 2.73 -16.37
C MET A 15 -2.39 3.03 -16.93
N GLN A 16 -2.68 2.57 -18.14
CA GLN A 16 -3.93 2.81 -18.89
C GLN A 16 -5.22 2.40 -18.17
N THR A 17 -5.13 1.75 -17.02
CA THR A 17 -6.25 1.21 -16.22
C THR A 17 -6.50 1.97 -14.92
N ALA A 18 -5.82 3.07 -14.68
CA ALA A 18 -5.98 3.79 -13.43
C ALA A 18 -7.22 4.69 -13.44
N THR A 19 -8.14 4.47 -12.52
CA THR A 19 -9.15 5.46 -12.14
C THR A 19 -8.46 6.52 -11.30
N THR A 20 -8.45 7.76 -11.76
CA THR A 20 -7.68 8.83 -11.14
C THR A 20 -8.57 9.91 -10.54
N TYR A 21 -8.26 10.32 -9.32
CA TYR A 21 -8.65 11.61 -8.79
C TYR A 21 -7.41 12.52 -8.84
N ASN A 22 -7.47 13.58 -9.67
CA ASN A 22 -6.33 14.46 -10.01
C ASN A 22 -5.64 15.14 -8.81
N LYS A 23 -6.14 14.96 -7.60
CA LYS A 23 -5.54 15.46 -6.35
C LYS A 23 -4.77 14.39 -5.59
N GLY A 24 -4.23 13.40 -6.27
CA GLY A 24 -3.23 12.48 -5.71
C GLY A 24 -3.79 11.16 -5.17
N VAL A 25 -4.93 10.70 -5.68
CA VAL A 25 -5.51 9.38 -5.38
C VAL A 25 -5.74 8.61 -6.66
N TYR A 26 -5.31 7.34 -6.69
CA TYR A 26 -5.36 6.48 -7.88
C TYR A 26 -5.77 5.07 -7.48
N ILE A 27 -6.79 4.51 -8.15
CA ILE A 27 -7.09 3.09 -8.10
C ILE A 27 -6.43 2.44 -9.31
N LEU A 28 -5.63 1.43 -9.09
CA LEU A 28 -4.77 0.87 -10.12
C LEU A 28 -4.46 -0.62 -9.89
N ASN A 29 -4.09 -1.26 -10.98
CA ASN A 29 -3.47 -2.58 -11.00
C ASN A 29 -1.98 -2.38 -11.30
N ILE A 30 -1.12 -3.08 -10.57
CA ILE A 30 0.34 -2.85 -10.66
C ILE A 30 1.08 -3.82 -11.57
N GLU A 31 0.39 -4.77 -12.20
CA GLU A 31 1.01 -5.85 -13.01
C GLU A 31 1.88 -5.30 -14.12
N PHE A 32 1.35 -4.32 -14.88
CA PHE A 32 2.10 -3.70 -15.98
C PHE A 32 3.37 -3.00 -15.51
N PHE A 33 3.28 -2.29 -14.39
CA PHE A 33 4.44 -1.65 -13.77
C PHE A 33 5.49 -2.68 -13.35
N LEU A 34 5.03 -3.79 -12.75
CA LEU A 34 5.91 -4.86 -12.29
C LEU A 34 6.62 -5.57 -13.45
N ASP A 35 5.96 -5.73 -14.60
CA ASP A 35 6.58 -6.30 -15.79
C ASP A 35 7.70 -5.42 -16.35
N LYS A 36 7.46 -4.11 -16.39
CA LYS A 36 8.42 -3.13 -16.90
C LYS A 36 9.66 -2.99 -16.01
N TYR A 37 9.50 -3.11 -14.68
CA TYR A 37 10.56 -2.88 -13.70
C TYR A 37 10.95 -4.16 -12.93
N SER A 38 10.73 -5.31 -13.51
CA SER A 38 11.12 -6.61 -12.93
C SER A 38 12.60 -6.63 -12.59
N ASN A 39 12.93 -7.09 -11.40
CA ASN A 39 14.29 -7.14 -10.84
C ASN A 39 14.97 -5.79 -10.56
N GLU A 40 14.32 -4.68 -10.82
CA GLU A 40 14.83 -3.37 -10.42
C GLU A 40 14.38 -3.00 -9.00
N MET A 41 15.31 -2.40 -8.23
CA MET A 41 14.98 -1.81 -6.94
C MET A 41 14.45 -0.40 -7.15
N PHE A 42 13.25 -0.11 -6.69
CA PHE A 42 12.73 1.25 -6.71
C PHE A 42 12.41 1.75 -5.29
N ARG A 43 12.46 3.05 -5.10
CA ARG A 43 12.04 3.68 -3.86
C ARG A 43 10.65 4.26 -4.03
N ALA A 44 9.72 3.82 -3.20
CA ALA A 44 8.34 4.29 -3.24
C ALA A 44 8.26 5.80 -2.99
N GLY A 45 7.57 6.52 -3.86
CA GLY A 45 7.31 7.97 -3.72
C GLY A 45 5.92 8.27 -3.15
N ALA A 46 5.08 7.25 -2.99
CA ALA A 46 3.69 7.33 -2.56
C ALA A 46 3.35 6.18 -1.61
N PHE A 47 2.15 6.24 -1.01
CA PHE A 47 1.57 5.11 -0.31
C PHE A 47 0.91 4.17 -1.31
N PHE A 48 1.12 2.85 -1.11
CA PHE A 48 0.45 1.81 -1.89
C PHE A 48 -0.19 0.80 -0.95
N TYR A 49 -1.45 0.52 -1.20
CA TYR A 49 -2.28 -0.47 -0.51
C TYR A 49 -2.80 -1.42 -1.58
N ILE A 50 -2.07 -2.51 -1.83
CA ILE A 50 -2.29 -3.38 -2.99
C ILE A 50 -2.81 -4.74 -2.53
N LEU A 51 -4.04 -5.06 -2.90
CA LEU A 51 -4.67 -6.37 -2.72
C LEU A 51 -4.22 -7.31 -3.86
N VAL A 52 -3.75 -8.49 -3.50
CA VAL A 52 -3.48 -9.57 -4.46
C VAL A 52 -4.78 -10.35 -4.69
N GLU A 53 -5.29 -10.33 -5.92
CA GLU A 53 -6.54 -10.98 -6.32
C GLU A 53 -6.31 -12.40 -6.84
N THR A 54 -5.22 -12.60 -7.59
CA THR A 54 -4.86 -13.89 -8.19
C THR A 54 -3.36 -14.08 -8.22
N GLY A 55 -2.93 -15.33 -8.38
CA GLY A 55 -1.52 -15.68 -8.53
C GLY A 55 -0.69 -15.49 -7.26
N THR A 56 0.63 -15.49 -7.46
CA THR A 56 1.63 -15.29 -6.39
C THR A 56 2.78 -14.44 -6.87
N ALA A 57 3.41 -13.72 -5.94
CA ALA A 57 4.64 -12.98 -6.23
C ALA A 57 5.60 -12.99 -5.03
N GLU A 58 6.88 -12.77 -5.30
CA GLU A 58 7.91 -12.59 -4.28
C GLU A 58 8.47 -11.17 -4.37
N PHE A 59 8.37 -10.44 -3.28
CA PHE A 59 8.88 -9.08 -3.13
C PHE A 59 9.98 -9.01 -2.08
N VAL A 60 10.94 -8.12 -2.30
CA VAL A 60 11.84 -7.63 -1.25
C VAL A 60 11.40 -6.21 -0.90
N ILE A 61 11.00 -5.98 0.35
CA ILE A 61 10.59 -4.67 0.86
C ILE A 61 11.49 -4.34 2.06
N ASP A 62 12.24 -3.25 1.98
CA ASP A 62 13.20 -2.83 3.01
C ASP A 62 14.07 -3.99 3.52
N CYS A 63 14.70 -4.72 2.59
CA CYS A 63 15.58 -5.85 2.86
C CYS A 63 14.92 -7.13 3.42
N HIS A 64 13.59 -7.20 3.49
CA HIS A 64 12.86 -8.40 3.90
C HIS A 64 12.14 -9.02 2.69
N SER A 65 12.24 -10.34 2.55
CA SER A 65 11.55 -11.09 1.49
C SER A 65 10.15 -11.49 1.94
N TYR A 66 9.18 -11.28 1.06
CA TYR A 66 7.78 -11.64 1.25
C TYR A 66 7.28 -12.42 0.05
N ILE A 67 6.64 -13.57 0.31
CA ILE A 67 5.84 -14.28 -0.69
C ILE A 67 4.39 -13.90 -0.42
N VAL A 68 3.73 -13.38 -1.44
CA VAL A 68 2.34 -12.95 -1.38
C VAL A 68 1.49 -13.76 -2.35
N GLY A 69 0.26 -13.97 -2.00
CA GLY A 69 -0.73 -14.67 -2.82
C GLY A 69 -2.12 -14.07 -2.64
N LYS A 70 -3.11 -14.73 -3.25
CA LYS A 70 -4.51 -14.27 -3.18
C LYS A 70 -4.95 -14.00 -1.73
N GLY A 71 -5.54 -12.83 -1.48
CA GLY A 71 -5.98 -12.37 -0.18
C GLY A 71 -4.91 -11.66 0.65
N ASP A 72 -3.66 -11.61 0.18
CA ASP A 72 -2.64 -10.79 0.83
C ASP A 72 -2.73 -9.34 0.37
N MET A 73 -2.44 -8.40 1.27
CA MET A 73 -2.37 -6.98 0.98
C MET A 73 -0.98 -6.43 1.28
N LEU A 74 -0.36 -5.79 0.29
CA LEU A 74 0.90 -5.08 0.42
C LEU A 74 0.65 -3.67 0.98
N LEU A 75 1.43 -3.29 2.00
CA LEU A 75 1.39 -1.98 2.65
C LEU A 75 2.74 -1.29 2.43
N VAL A 76 2.82 -0.40 1.45
CA VAL A 76 4.06 0.31 1.13
C VAL A 76 3.89 1.81 1.42
N ALA A 77 4.82 2.38 2.17
CA ALA A 77 4.87 3.81 2.47
C ALA A 77 5.96 4.51 1.65
N PRO A 78 5.90 5.85 1.53
CA PRO A 78 6.97 6.63 0.92
C PRO A 78 8.35 6.32 1.53
N ARG A 79 9.37 6.30 0.69
CA ARG A 79 10.78 6.00 0.98
C ARG A 79 11.10 4.52 1.21
N MET A 80 10.14 3.62 1.29
CA MET A 80 10.42 2.18 1.32
C MET A 80 11.04 1.73 0.00
N SER A 81 12.02 0.84 0.09
CA SER A 81 12.63 0.19 -1.06
C SER A 81 11.85 -1.07 -1.41
N VAL A 82 11.44 -1.19 -2.66
CA VAL A 82 10.64 -2.33 -3.14
C VAL A 82 11.28 -2.92 -4.38
N LYS A 83 11.36 -4.25 -4.43
CA LYS A 83 11.83 -5.01 -5.59
C LYS A 83 10.92 -6.21 -5.79
N LEU A 84 10.43 -6.40 -7.03
CA LEU A 84 9.82 -7.66 -7.44
C LEU A 84 10.93 -8.64 -7.84
N MET A 85 10.93 -9.82 -7.25
CA MET A 85 11.87 -10.89 -7.58
C MET A 85 11.30 -11.84 -8.64
N LYS A 86 10.06 -12.24 -8.48
CA LYS A 86 9.32 -13.10 -9.42
C LYS A 86 7.82 -12.98 -9.19
N LYS A 87 7.03 -13.31 -10.21
CA LYS A 87 5.58 -13.47 -10.09
C LYS A 87 5.09 -14.63 -10.98
N SER A 88 3.93 -15.18 -10.66
CA SER A 88 3.23 -16.12 -11.53
C SER A 88 2.62 -15.39 -12.73
N SER A 89 2.32 -16.12 -13.79
CA SER A 89 1.74 -15.55 -15.02
C SER A 89 0.32 -15.01 -14.84
N ASP A 90 -0.39 -15.52 -13.85
CA ASP A 90 -1.74 -15.12 -13.47
C ASP A 90 -1.79 -14.12 -12.32
N PHE A 91 -0.65 -13.52 -11.95
CA PHE A 91 -0.57 -12.55 -10.87
C PHE A 91 -1.39 -11.30 -11.22
N GLY A 92 -2.43 -11.06 -10.42
CA GLY A 92 -3.36 -9.95 -10.58
C GLY A 92 -3.58 -9.21 -9.28
N THR A 93 -3.69 -7.89 -9.36
CA THR A 93 -3.82 -7.01 -8.20
C THR A 93 -4.89 -5.94 -8.43
N CYS A 94 -5.41 -5.41 -7.34
CA CYS A 94 -6.14 -4.15 -7.32
C CYS A 94 -5.73 -3.35 -6.10
N GLY A 95 -5.60 -2.03 -6.22
CA GLY A 95 -5.19 -1.27 -5.06
C GLY A 95 -5.31 0.24 -5.18
N LEU A 96 -5.01 0.87 -4.06
CA LEU A 96 -4.94 2.30 -3.90
C LEU A 96 -3.48 2.75 -3.93
N CYS A 97 -3.19 3.73 -4.80
CA CYS A 97 -2.00 4.56 -4.70
C CYS A 97 -2.40 5.97 -4.25
N MET A 98 -1.66 6.53 -3.30
CA MET A 98 -1.97 7.83 -2.74
C MET A 98 -0.70 8.65 -2.53
N GLU A 99 -0.70 9.88 -3.02
CA GLU A 99 0.42 10.81 -2.82
C GLU A 99 0.50 11.29 -1.37
N PRO A 100 1.72 11.59 -0.85
CA PRO A 100 1.91 12.01 0.53
C PRO A 100 1.08 13.22 0.94
N PHE A 101 0.98 14.23 0.07
CA PHE A 101 0.23 15.44 0.39
C PHE A 101 -1.28 15.19 0.59
N PHE A 102 -1.86 14.20 -0.13
CA PHE A 102 -3.25 13.81 0.07
C PHE A 102 -3.40 13.06 1.40
N PHE A 103 -2.49 12.13 1.68
CA PHE A 103 -2.48 11.40 2.96
C PHE A 103 -2.37 12.36 4.15
N ASP A 104 -1.50 13.37 4.07
CA ASP A 104 -1.30 14.37 5.13
C ASP A 104 -2.55 15.26 5.33
N SER A 105 -3.39 15.41 4.30
CA SER A 105 -4.65 16.14 4.39
C SER A 105 -5.79 15.37 5.07
N LEU A 106 -5.64 14.05 5.22
CA LEU A 106 -6.66 13.21 5.85
C LEU A 106 -6.69 13.42 7.38
N SER A 107 -7.88 13.59 7.94
CA SER A 107 -8.07 13.75 9.38
C SER A 107 -7.51 12.59 10.22
N ILE A 108 -7.50 11.38 9.66
CA ILE A 108 -6.99 10.17 10.31
C ILE A 108 -5.56 9.82 9.91
N GLY A 109 -4.93 10.57 9.00
CA GLY A 109 -3.62 10.21 8.42
C GLY A 109 -2.54 9.92 9.48
N ASN A 110 -2.41 10.78 10.46
CA ASN A 110 -1.45 10.59 11.57
C ASN A 110 -1.76 9.34 12.43
N TYR A 111 -3.04 9.05 12.68
CA TYR A 111 -3.47 7.84 13.40
C TYR A 111 -3.08 6.59 12.61
N VAL A 112 -3.42 6.53 11.33
CA VAL A 112 -3.12 5.41 10.44
C VAL A 112 -1.61 5.20 10.32
N TYR A 113 -0.84 6.28 10.11
CA TYR A 113 0.62 6.19 9.99
C TYR A 113 1.26 5.57 11.23
N LYS A 114 0.87 6.02 12.42
CA LYS A 114 1.38 5.49 13.69
C LYS A 114 1.04 4.00 13.86
N ARG A 115 -0.15 3.59 13.45
CA ARG A 115 -0.61 2.21 13.59
C ARG A 115 0.05 1.26 12.62
N LEU A 116 0.10 1.61 11.33
CA LEU A 116 0.58 0.73 10.28
C LEU A 116 2.10 0.73 10.13
N TYR A 117 2.76 1.87 10.35
CA TYR A 117 4.17 2.04 9.98
C TYR A 117 5.12 2.31 11.16
N ASN A 118 4.62 2.78 12.29
CA ASN A 118 5.43 3.06 13.48
C ASN A 118 5.22 2.06 14.63
N SER A 119 4.43 1.00 14.42
CA SER A 119 4.27 -0.02 15.45
C SER A 119 5.51 -0.92 15.55
N SER A 120 5.76 -1.48 16.73
CA SER A 120 6.84 -2.46 16.95
C SER A 120 6.65 -3.77 16.18
N HIS A 121 5.46 -3.99 15.64
CA HIS A 121 5.06 -5.19 14.89
C HIS A 121 4.73 -4.87 13.43
N THR A 122 5.37 -3.88 12.83
CA THR A 122 5.11 -3.50 11.44
C THR A 122 5.44 -4.68 10.52
N THR A 123 4.44 -5.16 9.80
CA THR A 123 4.61 -6.04 8.64
C THR A 123 4.23 -5.26 7.39
N TYR A 124 4.86 -5.55 6.29
CA TYR A 124 4.53 -4.92 5.00
C TYR A 124 3.55 -5.76 4.17
N VAL A 125 3.15 -6.90 4.71
CA VAL A 125 2.14 -7.79 4.15
C VAL A 125 1.10 -8.10 5.21
N LEU A 126 -0.14 -7.77 4.93
CA LEU A 126 -1.31 -8.08 5.74
C LEU A 126 -2.05 -9.26 5.10
N ARG A 127 -2.23 -10.34 5.84
CA ARG A 127 -3.00 -11.50 5.38
C ARG A 127 -4.46 -11.32 5.72
N LEU A 128 -5.29 -11.21 4.69
CA LEU A 128 -6.72 -10.99 4.87
C LEU A 128 -7.46 -12.31 4.98
N GLU A 129 -8.48 -12.35 5.81
CA GLU A 129 -9.50 -13.40 5.75
C GLU A 129 -10.40 -13.20 4.52
N ASP A 130 -11.11 -14.24 4.09
CA ASP A 130 -11.97 -14.17 2.89
C ASP A 130 -13.03 -13.06 3.00
N SER A 131 -13.62 -12.87 4.18
CA SER A 131 -14.57 -11.80 4.46
C SER A 131 -13.95 -10.40 4.30
N ASP A 132 -12.74 -10.20 4.83
CA ASP A 132 -12.03 -8.94 4.76
C ASP A 132 -11.61 -8.63 3.33
N THR A 133 -11.13 -9.65 2.60
CA THR A 133 -10.79 -9.54 1.17
C THR A 133 -11.99 -9.03 0.36
N VAL A 134 -13.19 -9.60 0.59
CA VAL A 134 -14.42 -9.17 -0.08
C VAL A 134 -14.79 -7.73 0.28
N HIS A 135 -14.67 -7.33 1.55
CA HIS A 135 -15.01 -5.98 1.98
C HIS A 135 -14.03 -4.94 1.43
N ILE A 136 -12.73 -5.19 1.50
CA ILE A 136 -11.69 -4.33 0.92
C ILE A 136 -11.91 -4.17 -0.59
N ARG A 137 -12.15 -5.29 -1.29
CA ARG A 137 -12.39 -5.26 -2.74
C ARG A 137 -13.61 -4.41 -3.11
N LYS A 138 -14.73 -4.58 -2.41
CA LYS A 138 -15.92 -3.74 -2.61
C LYS A 138 -15.66 -2.26 -2.36
N THR A 139 -14.85 -1.93 -1.35
CA THR A 139 -14.48 -0.55 -1.06
C THR A 139 -13.65 0.05 -2.20
N LEU A 140 -12.69 -0.71 -2.75
CA LEU A 140 -11.90 -0.28 -3.91
C LEU A 140 -12.77 -0.09 -5.16
N ASP A 141 -13.77 -0.96 -5.37
CA ASP A 141 -14.75 -0.82 -6.48
C ASP A 141 -15.60 0.44 -6.33
N LEU A 142 -16.10 0.71 -5.12
CA LEU A 142 -16.83 1.95 -4.84
C LEU A 142 -15.95 3.18 -5.07
N MET A 143 -14.70 3.15 -4.63
CA MET A 143 -13.74 4.23 -4.88
C MET A 143 -13.54 4.43 -6.39
N SER A 144 -13.34 3.35 -7.16
CA SER A 144 -13.18 3.44 -8.60
C SER A 144 -14.37 4.11 -9.29
N HIS A 145 -15.59 3.84 -8.80
CA HIS A 145 -16.81 4.45 -9.31
C HIS A 145 -16.93 5.94 -8.95
N TYR A 146 -16.74 6.28 -7.66
CA TYR A 146 -17.00 7.65 -7.19
C TYR A 146 -15.87 8.64 -7.46
N LEU A 147 -14.65 8.19 -7.68
CA LEU A 147 -13.53 9.07 -8.08
C LEU A 147 -13.71 9.69 -9.47
N THR A 148 -14.62 9.13 -10.28
CA THR A 148 -14.99 9.64 -11.61
C THR A 148 -16.35 10.37 -11.62
N SER A 149 -16.98 10.58 -10.46
CA SER A 149 -18.26 11.27 -10.33
C SER A 149 -18.12 12.79 -10.48
N ASP A 150 -19.25 13.50 -10.50
CA ASP A 150 -19.29 14.97 -10.64
C ASP A 150 -18.70 15.71 -9.42
N HIS A 151 -18.71 15.07 -8.24
CA HIS A 151 -18.19 15.64 -6.98
C HIS A 151 -17.19 14.67 -6.30
N PRO A 152 -16.04 14.41 -6.95
CA PRO A 152 -15.09 13.40 -6.47
C PRO A 152 -14.37 13.83 -5.18
N GLU A 153 -14.31 15.15 -4.90
CA GLU A 153 -13.53 15.68 -3.77
C GLU A 153 -14.09 15.22 -2.42
N GLU A 154 -15.39 15.36 -2.22
CA GLU A 154 -16.07 15.01 -0.97
C GLU A 154 -16.08 13.49 -0.75
N MET A 155 -16.19 12.73 -1.85
CA MET A 155 -16.21 11.27 -1.79
C MET A 155 -14.82 10.69 -1.58
N ALA A 156 -13.78 11.24 -2.23
CA ALA A 156 -12.44 10.71 -2.17
C ALA A 156 -11.90 10.64 -0.74
N GLY A 157 -11.96 11.74 0.00
CA GLY A 157 -11.49 11.78 1.39
C GLY A 157 -12.24 10.81 2.30
N SER A 158 -13.56 10.72 2.17
CA SER A 158 -14.41 9.84 2.98
C SER A 158 -14.14 8.36 2.69
N LEU A 159 -14.06 7.98 1.41
CA LEU A 159 -13.81 6.60 1.00
C LEU A 159 -12.39 6.14 1.33
N VAL A 160 -11.39 7.02 1.14
CA VAL A 160 -10.01 6.72 1.54
C VAL A 160 -9.91 6.56 3.05
N ASN A 161 -10.52 7.46 3.85
CA ASN A 161 -10.57 7.32 5.29
C ASN A 161 -11.21 5.97 5.70
N PHE A 162 -12.33 5.60 5.07
CA PHE A 162 -13.01 4.34 5.38
C PHE A 162 -12.12 3.13 5.07
N LEU A 163 -11.48 3.08 3.89
CA LEU A 163 -10.56 2.01 3.52
C LEU A 163 -9.39 1.90 4.50
N LEU A 164 -8.77 3.03 4.85
CA LEU A 164 -7.63 3.05 5.77
C LEU A 164 -8.02 2.61 7.19
N LEU A 165 -9.22 2.93 7.65
CA LEU A 165 -9.74 2.43 8.93
C LEU A 165 -9.97 0.91 8.87
N GLN A 166 -10.57 0.37 7.80
CA GLN A 166 -10.71 -1.08 7.63
C GLN A 166 -9.36 -1.80 7.72
N ILE A 167 -8.35 -1.32 6.95
CA ILE A 167 -7.00 -1.90 6.96
C ILE A 167 -6.39 -1.81 8.37
N THR A 168 -6.55 -0.68 9.06
CA THR A 168 -5.99 -0.48 10.39
C THR A 168 -6.62 -1.40 11.44
N GLU A 169 -7.93 -1.63 11.37
CA GLU A 169 -8.63 -2.57 12.26
C GLU A 169 -8.20 -4.01 12.03
N ILE A 170 -8.11 -4.45 10.77
CA ILE A 170 -7.62 -5.79 10.43
C ILE A 170 -6.17 -5.96 10.91
N PHE A 171 -5.31 -4.99 10.66
CA PHE A 171 -3.93 -4.99 11.13
C PHE A 171 -3.86 -5.10 12.66
N HIS A 172 -4.70 -4.38 13.38
CA HIS A 172 -4.74 -4.38 14.83
C HIS A 172 -5.21 -5.73 15.37
N SER A 173 -6.28 -6.31 14.82
CA SER A 173 -6.81 -7.60 15.26
C SER A 173 -5.78 -8.73 15.15
N GLN A 174 -4.97 -8.73 14.10
CA GLN A 174 -3.90 -9.71 13.89
C GLN A 174 -2.70 -9.53 14.83
N ASN A 175 -2.43 -8.30 15.26
CA ASN A 175 -1.26 -7.99 16.10
C ASN A 175 -1.56 -8.02 17.61
N VAL A 176 -2.82 -8.09 18.02
CA VAL A 176 -3.21 -8.30 19.44
C VAL A 176 -2.96 -9.74 19.91
N HIS A 177 -2.85 -10.70 18.97
CA HIS A 177 -2.51 -12.09 19.26
C HIS A 177 -1.16 -12.45 18.61
N PRO A 178 -0.01 -12.11 19.20
CA PRO A 178 1.29 -12.43 18.63
C PRO A 178 1.59 -13.92 18.77
N ALA A 179 1.19 -14.69 17.77
CA ALA A 179 1.74 -16.03 17.57
C ALA A 179 3.06 -15.88 16.79
N GLY A 180 4.15 -15.56 17.50
CA GLY A 180 5.48 -15.54 16.87
C GLY A 180 6.46 -14.57 17.53
N ARG A 181 7.54 -15.11 18.10
CA ARG A 181 8.67 -14.32 18.65
C ARG A 181 9.29 -13.45 17.56
N VAL A 182 9.19 -12.14 17.70
CA VAL A 182 10.01 -11.17 16.95
C VAL A 182 11.48 -11.44 17.26
N LYS A 183 12.29 -11.72 16.25
CA LYS A 183 13.75 -11.87 16.43
C LYS A 183 14.33 -10.53 16.93
N HIS A 184 15.25 -10.60 17.88
CA HIS A 184 15.86 -9.43 18.52
C HIS A 184 16.51 -8.44 17.52
N SER A 185 17.00 -8.95 16.38
CA SER A 185 17.52 -8.19 15.25
C SER A 185 16.50 -7.22 14.62
N ASP A 186 15.23 -7.61 14.56
CA ASP A 186 14.19 -6.78 13.95
C ASP A 186 13.82 -5.57 14.82
N ALA A 187 13.86 -5.73 16.14
CA ALA A 187 13.64 -4.65 17.09
C ALA A 187 14.76 -3.59 17.03
N LEU A 188 16.02 -4.02 16.90
CA LEU A 188 17.18 -3.14 16.77
C LEU A 188 17.16 -2.36 15.44
N PHE A 189 16.82 -3.01 14.34
CA PHE A 189 16.73 -2.36 13.04
C PHE A 189 15.61 -1.29 12.99
N ARG A 190 14.49 -1.55 13.63
CA ARG A 190 13.38 -0.58 13.77
C ARG A 190 13.76 0.63 14.62
N LEU A 191 14.48 0.41 15.73
CA LEU A 191 14.99 1.49 16.57
C LEU A 191 15.97 2.36 15.78
N PHE A 192 16.87 1.75 15.00
CA PHE A 192 17.81 2.45 14.14
C PHE A 192 17.10 3.29 13.06
N ARG A 193 16.08 2.74 12.38
CA ARG A 193 15.25 3.51 11.41
C ARG A 193 14.55 4.70 12.05
N LYS A 194 14.03 4.53 13.27
CA LYS A 194 13.38 5.63 14.00
C LYS A 194 14.36 6.76 14.29
N LEU A 195 15.55 6.43 14.77
CA LEU A 195 16.60 7.41 15.05
C LEU A 195 17.09 8.16 13.79
N LEU A 196 17.12 7.48 12.64
CA LEU A 196 17.48 8.13 11.36
C LEU A 196 16.36 9.02 10.80
N ALA A 197 15.11 8.82 11.19
CA ALA A 197 13.98 9.63 10.73
C ALA A 197 13.76 10.88 11.60
N GLU A 198 14.31 10.90 12.82
CA GLU A 198 14.21 12.00 13.79
C GLU A 198 15.39 13.02 13.65
N ASN A 199 16.38 12.74 12.76
CA ASN A 199 17.46 13.62 12.38
C ASN A 199 17.37 14.00 10.89
#